data_dc70a635f0f7ba62cd61be27dae71147
#
_entry.id   dc70a635f0f7ba62cd61be27dae71147
#
_cell.length_a   1.000
_cell.length_b   1.000
_cell.length_c   1.000
_cell.angle_alpha   90.00
_cell.angle_beta   90.00
_cell.angle_gamma   90.00
#
_symmetry.space_group_name_H-M   'P 1'
#
loop_
_entity.id
_entity.type
_entity.pdbx_description
1 polymer ?
#
loop_
_entity_poly.entity_id
_entity_poly.type
_entity_poly.pdbx_seq_one_letter_code
_entity_poly.pdbx_strand_id
1 'polypeptide(L)'
;PGQGGANARTGDVNTARSIILLEPWEDRSRTVQEVADAIVHEASKLPGVTTSVNYPQSLGRRGGANKPIQAVIGGPDYEHLAEWSDEMLQLARANPGLVNPESNYKERKPQIRVSIDRNRAADLGVSLEVIGRTLETVLGSRVVTTYVDRGREYDVILQGRDDIRETVTDLTNIRVRSTRTDDLIPLSSVVQLEETSGTIQLSRFNRLRSVKISAGLAPGYEMSDAVQWFEDTVPKELPPEATLQWDGESGEFTRTGQQLYFTFFLALAVVYLVLAAQFESFVHPIIIMVTVPLAMLGAVFGLKLFGLSVNIFSQIAVIMLIGIAAKNGVLIVEFANQLRDRGVEFMEAIVQAAVIRLRPVLMTSLCTAFGALPLLLATGAGAEQRRPIGIVVFFGMLVSVFLTLLVVPTVYALLARGTKSPQHVSRLVDRLMAGMGGGAAPSAAAPHARRDD
;
A
#
# COMPACT_ATOMS: atom_id res chain seq x y z
N PRO A 1 -22.51 22.82 17.04
CA PRO A 1 -21.61 23.14 18.13
C PRO A 1 -20.70 21.93 18.33
N GLY A 2 -19.49 21.98 17.75
CA GLY A 2 -18.56 20.85 17.76
C GLY A 2 -17.94 20.67 19.13
N GLN A 3 -17.94 19.45 19.62
CA GLN A 3 -17.09 19.02 20.72
C GLN A 3 -15.63 19.08 20.23
N GLY A 4 -14.93 20.17 20.55
CA GLY A 4 -13.48 20.26 20.43
C GLY A 4 -12.86 19.37 21.49
N GLY A 5 -12.52 18.12 21.14
CA GLY A 5 -11.65 17.32 21.96
C GLY A 5 -10.26 17.95 22.02
N ALA A 6 -9.53 17.76 23.13
CA ALA A 6 -8.21 18.30 23.46
C ALA A 6 -7.07 17.95 22.47
N ASN A 7 -7.37 17.50 21.28
CA ASN A 7 -6.51 17.23 20.15
C ASN A 7 -6.92 18.00 18.88
N ALA A 8 -7.65 19.12 19.01
CA ALA A 8 -7.76 20.06 17.91
C ALA A 8 -6.36 20.60 17.63
N ARG A 9 -5.60 19.92 16.76
CA ARG A 9 -4.47 20.51 16.07
C ARG A 9 -5.00 21.83 15.54
N THR A 10 -4.31 22.93 15.85
CA THR A 10 -4.57 24.23 15.25
C THR A 10 -4.61 24.02 13.74
N GLY A 11 -5.82 23.82 13.20
CA GLY A 11 -6.05 23.64 11.78
C GLY A 11 -5.68 24.97 11.11
N ASP A 12 -5.26 24.86 9.88
CA ASP A 12 -5.07 26.05 9.07
C ASP A 12 -6.36 26.84 9.04
N VAL A 13 -6.28 28.14 9.32
CA VAL A 13 -7.44 29.05 9.37
C VAL A 13 -8.16 29.10 8.02
N ASN A 14 -7.44 28.77 6.94
CA ASN A 14 -7.90 28.77 5.56
C ASN A 14 -8.30 27.39 5.03
N THR A 15 -8.39 26.35 5.87
CA THR A 15 -8.81 25.01 5.46
C THR A 15 -10.03 24.54 6.26
N ALA A 16 -10.97 23.94 5.55
CA ALA A 16 -12.12 23.28 6.14
C ALA A 16 -12.16 21.82 5.73
N ARG A 17 -12.58 20.94 6.64
CA ARG A 17 -12.78 19.53 6.38
C ARG A 17 -14.20 19.14 6.71
N SER A 18 -14.88 18.54 5.74
CA SER A 18 -16.20 17.95 5.92
C SER A 18 -16.15 16.45 5.72
N ILE A 19 -16.86 15.70 6.54
CA ILE A 19 -17.03 14.25 6.39
C ILE A 19 -18.46 14.03 5.91
N ILE A 20 -18.60 13.50 4.69
CA ILE A 20 -19.87 13.20 4.07
C ILE A 20 -20.10 11.71 4.18
N LEU A 21 -21.13 11.33 4.93
CA LEU A 21 -21.56 9.94 5.03
C LEU A 21 -22.58 9.68 3.92
N LEU A 22 -22.31 8.69 3.09
CA LEU A 22 -23.20 8.25 2.05
C LEU A 22 -24.12 7.15 2.58
N GLU A 23 -25.29 7.01 1.96
CA GLU A 23 -26.17 5.86 2.19
C GLU A 23 -25.47 4.53 1.87
N PRO A 24 -25.93 3.41 2.46
CA PRO A 24 -25.40 2.08 2.15
C PRO A 24 -25.38 1.79 0.65
N TRP A 25 -24.49 0.94 0.22
CA TRP A 25 -24.31 0.60 -1.21
C TRP A 25 -25.56 0.08 -1.89
N GLU A 26 -26.43 -0.59 -1.12
CA GLU A 26 -27.68 -1.22 -1.60
C GLU A 26 -28.76 -0.19 -1.88
N ASP A 27 -28.72 0.95 -1.20
CA ASP A 27 -29.76 1.99 -1.25
C ASP A 27 -29.44 3.12 -2.22
N ARG A 28 -28.23 3.13 -2.82
CA ARG A 28 -27.79 4.20 -3.73
C ARG A 28 -27.46 3.72 -5.12
N SER A 29 -27.81 4.53 -6.11
CA SER A 29 -27.51 4.28 -7.53
C SER A 29 -26.18 4.88 -7.98
N ARG A 30 -25.65 5.91 -7.26
CA ARG A 30 -24.41 6.60 -7.62
C ARG A 30 -23.21 6.00 -6.89
N THR A 31 -22.09 5.92 -7.60
CA THR A 31 -20.79 5.55 -7.01
C THR A 31 -20.24 6.69 -6.15
N VAL A 32 -19.26 6.37 -5.27
CA VAL A 32 -18.55 7.38 -4.47
C VAL A 32 -17.83 8.38 -5.37
N GLN A 33 -17.24 7.90 -6.49
CA GLN A 33 -16.56 8.73 -7.47
C GLN A 33 -17.51 9.74 -8.12
N GLU A 34 -18.67 9.30 -8.61
CA GLU A 34 -19.66 10.19 -9.24
C GLU A 34 -20.17 11.28 -8.30
N VAL A 35 -20.35 10.94 -7.01
CA VAL A 35 -20.75 11.94 -6.00
C VAL A 35 -19.60 12.91 -5.72
N ALA A 36 -18.37 12.41 -5.64
CA ALA A 36 -17.19 13.23 -5.42
C ALA A 36 -16.95 14.22 -6.57
N ASP A 37 -17.05 13.73 -7.82
CA ASP A 37 -16.87 14.55 -9.02
C ASP A 37 -17.93 15.66 -9.09
N ALA A 38 -19.16 15.34 -8.72
CA ALA A 38 -20.23 16.33 -8.64
C ALA A 38 -19.94 17.41 -7.58
N ILE A 39 -19.44 17.01 -6.41
CA ILE A 39 -19.06 17.95 -5.33
C ILE A 39 -17.90 18.84 -5.77
N VAL A 40 -16.84 18.25 -6.36
CA VAL A 40 -15.69 19.00 -6.86
C VAL A 40 -16.13 19.99 -7.96
N HIS A 41 -17.00 19.55 -8.87
CA HIS A 41 -17.52 20.41 -9.94
C HIS A 41 -18.31 21.60 -9.38
N GLU A 42 -19.19 21.39 -8.43
CA GLU A 42 -19.96 22.49 -7.81
C GLU A 42 -19.05 23.41 -6.99
N ALA A 43 -18.13 22.84 -6.22
CA ALA A 43 -17.19 23.63 -5.40
C ALA A 43 -16.19 24.44 -6.23
N SER A 44 -15.84 23.99 -7.43
CA SER A 44 -14.94 24.73 -8.36
C SER A 44 -15.54 26.03 -8.87
N LYS A 45 -16.87 26.21 -8.77
CA LYS A 45 -17.55 27.48 -9.11
C LYS A 45 -17.34 28.58 -8.06
N LEU A 46 -16.85 28.23 -6.86
CA LEU A 46 -16.57 29.18 -5.80
C LEU A 46 -15.18 29.80 -6.01
N PRO A 47 -15.06 31.11 -6.20
CA PRO A 47 -13.75 31.73 -6.41
C PRO A 47 -12.88 31.64 -5.15
N GLY A 48 -11.61 31.34 -5.33
CA GLY A 48 -10.63 31.23 -4.23
C GLY A 48 -10.70 29.96 -3.39
N VAL A 49 -11.57 29.00 -3.74
CA VAL A 49 -11.68 27.70 -3.06
C VAL A 49 -11.10 26.58 -3.92
N THR A 50 -10.18 25.82 -3.35
CA THR A 50 -9.68 24.58 -3.96
C THR A 50 -10.24 23.39 -3.17
N THR A 51 -11.04 22.56 -3.81
CA THR A 51 -11.69 21.41 -3.18
C THR A 51 -11.02 20.12 -3.63
N SER A 52 -10.73 19.25 -2.68
CA SER A 52 -10.28 17.88 -2.93
C SER A 52 -11.13 16.90 -2.13
N VAL A 53 -11.47 15.78 -2.75
CA VAL A 53 -12.20 14.70 -2.07
C VAL A 53 -11.21 13.58 -1.73
N ASN A 54 -11.26 13.12 -0.50
CA ASN A 54 -10.43 12.04 -0.01
C ASN A 54 -11.31 10.82 0.27
N TYR A 55 -10.96 9.68 -0.34
CA TYR A 55 -11.61 8.41 -0.09
C TYR A 55 -10.92 7.67 1.06
N PRO A 56 -11.66 6.94 1.91
CA PRO A 56 -11.02 6.06 2.88
C PRO A 56 -10.29 4.94 2.14
N GLN A 57 -8.99 4.79 2.42
CA GLN A 57 -8.19 3.69 1.86
C GLN A 57 -8.52 2.38 2.58
N SER A 58 -8.64 1.30 1.82
CA SER A 58 -8.91 -0.04 2.31
C SER A 58 -7.68 -0.71 2.95
N LEU A 59 -6.49 -0.37 2.49
CA LEU A 59 -5.20 -0.78 3.04
C LEU A 59 -4.33 0.46 3.21
N GLY A 60 -3.82 0.67 4.43
CA GLY A 60 -2.87 1.73 4.72
C GLY A 60 -3.13 2.50 6.01
N ARG A 61 -2.15 3.27 6.43
CA ARG A 61 -2.17 4.09 7.64
C ARG A 61 -3.23 5.18 7.56
N ARG A 62 -4.05 5.29 8.58
CA ARG A 62 -4.95 6.44 8.79
C ARG A 62 -4.14 7.73 8.86
N GLY A 63 -4.24 8.59 7.88
CA GLY A 63 -3.75 9.97 7.96
C GLY A 63 -2.88 10.40 6.78
N GLY A 64 -3.42 11.22 5.92
CA GLY A 64 -2.74 11.91 4.83
C GLY A 64 -3.65 12.12 3.62
N ALA A 65 -3.37 13.13 2.81
CA ALA A 65 -4.07 13.36 1.56
C ALA A 65 -4.02 12.10 0.70
N ASN A 66 -5.18 11.67 0.25
CA ASN A 66 -5.43 10.39 -0.41
C ASN A 66 -4.93 10.31 -1.86
N LYS A 67 -3.76 10.89 -2.13
CA LYS A 67 -3.15 10.80 -3.45
C LYS A 67 -2.27 9.55 -3.51
N PRO A 68 -2.41 8.71 -4.54
CA PRO A 68 -1.67 7.44 -4.63
C PRO A 68 -0.17 7.64 -4.69
N ILE A 69 0.29 8.72 -5.34
CA ILE A 69 1.70 9.07 -5.38
C ILE A 69 2.05 9.99 -4.21
N GLN A 70 3.02 9.59 -3.41
CA GLN A 70 3.59 10.34 -2.30
C GLN A 70 5.10 10.22 -2.32
N ALA A 71 5.75 11.10 -3.09
CA ALA A 71 7.21 11.22 -3.15
C ALA A 71 7.70 12.11 -2.00
N VAL A 72 8.65 11.62 -1.22
CA VAL A 72 9.26 12.33 -0.09
C VAL A 72 10.68 12.69 -0.45
N ILE A 73 10.97 13.98 -0.53
CA ILE A 73 12.29 14.51 -0.80
C ILE A 73 12.92 14.91 0.53
N GLY A 74 14.03 14.28 0.86
CA GLY A 74 14.82 14.57 2.05
C GLY A 74 16.04 15.43 1.74
N GLY A 75 16.40 16.33 2.67
CA GLY A 75 17.54 17.22 2.49
C GLY A 75 18.12 17.78 3.81
N PRO A 76 19.20 18.56 3.72
CA PRO A 76 19.94 19.07 4.90
C PRO A 76 19.15 20.11 5.68
N ASP A 77 18.45 21.00 5.01
CA ASP A 77 17.65 22.08 5.61
C ASP A 77 16.35 22.35 4.82
N TYR A 78 15.48 23.19 5.37
CA TYR A 78 14.18 23.47 4.77
C TYR A 78 14.23 24.54 3.68
N GLU A 79 15.27 25.37 3.61
CA GLU A 79 15.43 26.39 2.57
C GLU A 79 15.68 25.72 1.22
N HIS A 80 16.68 24.82 1.15
CA HIS A 80 16.93 24.02 -0.05
C HIS A 80 15.74 23.10 -0.37
N LEU A 81 15.11 22.51 0.65
CA LEU A 81 13.93 21.66 0.43
C LEU A 81 12.75 22.44 -0.16
N ALA A 82 12.58 23.73 0.18
CA ALA A 82 11.55 24.58 -0.43
C ALA A 82 11.81 24.80 -1.93
N GLU A 83 13.06 25.15 -2.30
CA GLU A 83 13.46 25.35 -3.68
C GLU A 83 13.29 24.05 -4.51
N TRP A 84 13.80 22.93 -4.00
CA TRP A 84 13.66 21.61 -4.64
C TRP A 84 12.21 21.17 -4.78
N SER A 85 11.38 21.47 -3.76
CA SER A 85 9.96 21.17 -3.80
C SER A 85 9.25 21.95 -4.90
N ASP A 86 9.55 23.24 -5.06
CA ASP A 86 8.94 24.09 -6.07
C ASP A 86 9.36 23.68 -7.48
N GLU A 87 10.64 23.36 -7.69
CA GLU A 87 11.16 22.85 -8.95
C GLU A 87 10.48 21.52 -9.34
N MET A 88 10.50 20.55 -8.44
CA MET A 88 9.84 19.27 -8.68
C MET A 88 8.32 19.40 -8.86
N LEU A 89 7.69 20.38 -8.20
CA LEU A 89 6.27 20.64 -8.37
C LEU A 89 5.95 21.22 -9.77
N GLN A 90 6.83 22.07 -10.31
CA GLN A 90 6.69 22.58 -11.69
C GLN A 90 6.85 21.45 -12.70
N LEU A 91 7.85 20.59 -12.54
CA LEU A 91 8.06 19.42 -13.39
C LEU A 91 6.89 18.43 -13.31
N ALA A 92 6.39 18.17 -12.10
CA ALA A 92 5.24 17.30 -11.90
C ALA A 92 3.95 17.86 -12.53
N ARG A 93 3.77 19.19 -12.57
CA ARG A 93 2.64 19.84 -13.25
C ARG A 93 2.76 19.76 -14.77
N ALA A 94 3.98 19.70 -15.30
CA ALA A 94 4.23 19.53 -16.72
C ALA A 94 3.99 18.09 -17.20
N ASN A 95 3.99 17.10 -16.29
CA ASN A 95 3.73 15.71 -16.62
C ASN A 95 2.22 15.44 -16.72
N PRO A 96 1.67 15.11 -17.91
CA PRO A 96 0.25 14.88 -18.11
C PRO A 96 -0.29 13.64 -17.37
N GLY A 97 0.59 12.74 -16.94
CA GLY A 97 0.23 11.56 -16.14
C GLY A 97 -0.03 11.85 -14.68
N LEU A 98 0.40 13.02 -14.17
CA LEU A 98 0.24 13.42 -12.78
C LEU A 98 -0.87 14.46 -12.62
N VAL A 99 -1.87 14.15 -11.81
CA VAL A 99 -3.03 15.03 -11.60
C VAL A 99 -2.91 15.75 -10.26
N ASN A 100 -3.08 17.07 -10.29
CA ASN A 100 -3.08 17.95 -9.10
C ASN A 100 -1.89 17.69 -8.16
N PRO A 101 -0.63 17.80 -8.63
CA PRO A 101 0.53 17.67 -7.76
C PRO A 101 0.56 18.79 -6.72
N GLU A 102 0.80 18.44 -5.47
CA GLU A 102 0.83 19.35 -4.33
C GLU A 102 2.00 19.02 -3.40
N SER A 103 2.60 20.08 -2.83
CA SER A 103 3.58 19.96 -1.75
C SER A 103 2.90 20.15 -0.38
N ASN A 104 3.36 19.43 0.63
CA ASN A 104 2.98 19.67 2.02
C ASN A 104 3.73 20.85 2.65
N TYR A 105 4.74 21.37 1.97
CA TYR A 105 5.49 22.55 2.38
C TYR A 105 4.88 23.78 1.69
N LYS A 106 4.24 24.64 2.46
CA LYS A 106 3.59 25.86 1.95
C LYS A 106 3.96 27.04 2.86
N GLU A 107 4.77 27.95 2.37
CA GLU A 107 5.10 29.22 3.04
C GLU A 107 4.03 30.29 2.81
N ARG A 108 2.77 29.94 3.10
CA ARG A 108 1.63 30.84 2.83
C ARG A 108 0.92 31.33 4.09
N LYS A 109 1.41 30.94 5.27
CA LYS A 109 0.79 31.38 6.51
C LYS A 109 1.36 32.73 6.89
N PRO A 110 0.57 33.82 6.84
CA PRO A 110 1.00 35.10 7.37
C PRO A 110 1.35 34.94 8.85
N GLN A 111 2.51 35.36 9.23
CA GLN A 111 3.00 35.32 10.59
C GLN A 111 3.56 36.68 10.98
N ILE A 112 3.42 37.02 12.24
CA ILE A 112 4.07 38.19 12.82
C ILE A 112 5.24 37.71 13.66
N ARG A 113 6.43 38.08 13.24
CA ARG A 113 7.65 37.83 14.01
C ARG A 113 7.81 38.94 15.03
N VAL A 114 7.87 38.59 16.30
CA VAL A 114 8.08 39.51 17.39
C VAL A 114 9.56 39.41 17.82
N SER A 115 10.36 40.39 17.45
CA SER A 115 11.76 40.50 17.85
C SER A 115 11.89 41.43 19.04
N ILE A 116 12.38 40.91 20.19
CA ILE A 116 12.48 41.67 21.41
C ILE A 116 13.90 42.28 21.53
N ASP A 117 13.95 43.62 21.64
CA ASP A 117 15.20 44.30 21.97
C ASP A 117 15.48 44.17 23.48
N ARG A 118 16.40 43.23 23.79
CA ARG A 118 16.75 42.85 25.16
C ARG A 118 17.40 43.97 25.93
N ASN A 119 18.20 44.80 25.29
CA ASN A 119 18.90 45.91 25.91
C ASN A 119 17.88 47.01 26.32
N ARG A 120 17.01 47.35 25.38
CA ARG A 120 15.99 48.37 25.60
C ARG A 120 14.93 47.92 26.61
N ALA A 121 14.57 46.62 26.62
CA ALA A 121 13.70 46.04 27.63
C ALA A 121 14.33 46.11 29.04
N ALA A 122 15.63 45.82 29.16
CA ALA A 122 16.37 45.92 30.44
C ALA A 122 16.45 47.35 30.91
N ASP A 123 16.76 48.31 30.02
CA ASP A 123 16.83 49.74 30.37
C ASP A 123 15.50 50.30 30.91
N LEU A 124 14.39 49.84 30.30
CA LEU A 124 13.03 50.22 30.71
C LEU A 124 12.50 49.39 31.89
N GLY A 125 13.29 48.43 32.39
CA GLY A 125 12.90 47.57 33.51
C GLY A 125 11.76 46.59 33.17
N VAL A 126 11.66 46.15 31.90
CA VAL A 126 10.65 45.19 31.45
C VAL A 126 11.33 43.82 31.26
N SER A 127 10.94 42.83 32.03
CA SER A 127 11.50 41.48 31.88
C SER A 127 10.91 40.77 30.63
N LEU A 128 11.73 39.91 30.01
CA LEU A 128 11.27 39.08 28.88
C LEU A 128 10.10 38.17 29.25
N GLU A 129 10.08 37.73 30.53
CA GLU A 129 8.95 36.92 31.03
C GLU A 129 7.64 37.71 31.06
N VAL A 130 7.66 38.97 31.48
CA VAL A 130 6.44 39.81 31.45
C VAL A 130 5.98 40.06 30.04
N ILE A 131 6.89 40.32 29.08
CA ILE A 131 6.53 40.48 27.67
C ILE A 131 5.89 39.19 27.12
N GLY A 132 6.54 38.03 27.30
CA GLY A 132 6.05 36.74 26.84
C GLY A 132 4.69 36.39 27.45
N ARG A 133 4.54 36.57 28.77
CA ARG A 133 3.30 36.30 29.50
C ARG A 133 2.14 37.23 29.07
N THR A 134 2.43 38.47 28.77
CA THR A 134 1.43 39.44 28.28
C THR A 134 0.95 39.06 26.87
N LEU A 135 1.89 38.72 25.96
CA LEU A 135 1.57 38.25 24.62
C LEU A 135 0.78 36.95 24.64
N GLU A 136 1.22 35.98 25.47
CA GLU A 136 0.50 34.71 25.67
C GLU A 136 -0.94 34.95 26.12
N THR A 137 -1.13 35.86 27.12
CA THR A 137 -2.45 36.10 27.67
C THR A 137 -3.35 36.85 26.66
N VAL A 138 -2.83 37.87 25.99
CA VAL A 138 -3.64 38.69 25.09
C VAL A 138 -3.96 37.97 23.79
N LEU A 139 -2.96 37.27 23.21
CA LEU A 139 -3.10 36.65 21.88
C LEU A 139 -3.40 35.14 21.98
N GLY A 140 -2.74 34.43 22.91
CA GLY A 140 -2.74 32.97 22.98
C GLY A 140 -3.85 32.36 23.82
N SER A 141 -4.59 33.17 24.60
CA SER A 141 -5.65 32.67 25.51
C SER A 141 -5.09 31.77 26.62
N ARG A 142 -4.75 32.36 27.75
CA ARG A 142 -4.11 31.64 28.86
C ARG A 142 -5.14 31.09 29.85
N VAL A 143 -5.03 29.81 30.17
CA VAL A 143 -5.73 29.24 31.34
C VAL A 143 -5.07 29.76 32.61
N VAL A 144 -5.78 30.54 33.40
CA VAL A 144 -5.26 31.16 34.62
C VAL A 144 -5.59 30.37 35.89
N THR A 145 -6.74 29.68 35.88
CA THR A 145 -7.19 28.83 36.97
C THR A 145 -8.30 27.89 36.48
N THR A 146 -8.72 26.98 37.32
CA THR A 146 -9.93 26.16 37.11
C THR A 146 -10.93 26.44 38.21
N TYR A 147 -12.22 26.29 37.94
CA TYR A 147 -13.25 26.26 38.95
C TYR A 147 -14.14 25.00 38.82
N VAL A 148 -14.67 24.56 39.96
CA VAL A 148 -15.49 23.36 40.00
C VAL A 148 -16.96 23.77 40.07
N ASP A 149 -17.77 23.31 39.09
CA ASP A 149 -19.23 23.42 39.13
C ASP A 149 -19.84 22.03 38.95
N ARG A 150 -20.75 21.67 39.89
CA ARG A 150 -21.46 20.36 39.87
C ARG A 150 -20.57 19.15 39.69
N GLY A 151 -19.38 19.15 40.31
CA GLY A 151 -18.40 18.06 40.23
C GLY A 151 -17.61 17.98 38.95
N ARG A 152 -17.66 19.00 38.08
CA ARG A 152 -16.82 19.12 36.88
C ARG A 152 -15.90 20.31 37.00
N GLU A 153 -14.65 20.15 36.58
CA GLU A 153 -13.68 21.22 36.46
C GLU A 153 -13.84 21.97 35.15
N TYR A 154 -13.84 23.28 35.21
CA TYR A 154 -13.89 24.18 34.06
C TYR A 154 -12.68 25.13 34.08
N ASP A 155 -12.01 25.25 32.94
CA ASP A 155 -10.90 26.17 32.77
C ASP A 155 -11.38 27.62 32.74
N VAL A 156 -10.72 28.49 33.50
CA VAL A 156 -10.89 29.94 33.39
C VAL A 156 -9.84 30.49 32.45
N ILE A 157 -10.29 30.91 31.28
CA ILE A 157 -9.42 31.39 30.20
C ILE A 157 -9.42 32.91 30.20
N LEU A 158 -8.23 33.50 30.30
CA LEU A 158 -8.02 34.94 30.15
C LEU A 158 -7.47 35.24 28.75
N GLN A 159 -8.13 36.14 28.03
CA GLN A 159 -7.69 36.56 26.68
C GLN A 159 -8.00 38.02 26.44
N GLY A 160 -7.32 38.63 25.48
CA GLY A 160 -7.67 39.96 24.99
C GLY A 160 -9.02 39.95 24.27
N ARG A 161 -9.76 41.05 24.33
CA ARG A 161 -10.97 41.22 23.50
C ARG A 161 -10.59 41.16 22.02
N ASP A 162 -11.52 40.73 21.19
CA ASP A 162 -11.26 40.57 19.75
C ASP A 162 -10.86 41.89 19.09
N ASP A 163 -11.50 43.00 19.46
CA ASP A 163 -11.23 44.32 18.94
C ASP A 163 -9.80 44.90 19.20
N ILE A 164 -9.04 44.30 20.11
CA ILE A 164 -7.66 44.75 20.44
C ILE A 164 -6.58 43.75 19.94
N ARG A 165 -6.96 42.78 19.11
CA ARG A 165 -6.05 41.77 18.56
C ARG A 165 -6.31 41.43 17.07
N GLU A 166 -7.06 42.29 16.35
CA GLU A 166 -7.41 42.05 14.94
C GLU A 166 -6.28 42.46 14.00
N THR A 167 -5.53 43.49 14.34
CA THR A 167 -4.51 44.08 13.47
C THR A 167 -3.12 44.10 14.10
N VAL A 168 -2.07 44.21 13.26
CA VAL A 168 -0.69 44.37 13.74
C VAL A 168 -0.53 45.64 14.56
N THR A 169 -1.26 46.68 14.24
CA THR A 169 -1.24 47.95 14.98
C THR A 169 -1.78 47.78 16.40
N ASP A 170 -2.76 46.91 16.62
CA ASP A 170 -3.29 46.65 17.96
C ASP A 170 -2.23 46.01 18.88
N LEU A 171 -1.34 45.21 18.32
CA LEU A 171 -0.23 44.61 19.08
C LEU A 171 0.75 45.69 19.59
N THR A 172 0.96 46.78 18.86
CA THR A 172 1.83 47.87 19.27
C THR A 172 1.24 48.66 20.44
N ASN A 173 -0.07 48.64 20.62
CA ASN A 173 -0.80 49.36 21.68
C ASN A 173 -0.89 48.54 22.98
N ILE A 174 -0.51 47.27 22.98
CA ILE A 174 -0.43 46.47 24.19
C ILE A 174 0.60 47.08 25.15
N ARG A 175 0.26 47.16 26.43
CA ARG A 175 1.14 47.75 27.46
C ARG A 175 1.66 46.68 28.39
N VAL A 176 2.93 46.79 28.72
CA VAL A 176 3.64 45.93 29.69
C VAL A 176 4.09 46.74 30.88
N ARG A 177 4.05 46.17 32.09
CA ARG A 177 4.41 46.87 33.30
C ARG A 177 5.92 46.78 33.52
N SER A 178 6.55 47.94 33.77
CA SER A 178 7.95 48.00 34.22
C SER A 178 8.06 47.57 35.66
N THR A 179 9.01 46.72 35.96
CA THR A 179 9.35 46.30 37.36
C THR A 179 10.16 47.36 38.08
N ARG A 180 10.72 48.38 37.39
CA ARG A 180 11.53 49.44 37.93
C ARG A 180 10.73 50.65 38.36
N THR A 181 9.82 51.10 37.49
CA THR A 181 9.04 52.35 37.68
C THR A 181 7.57 52.11 37.96
N ASP A 182 7.11 50.87 37.86
CA ASP A 182 5.70 50.45 37.90
C ASP A 182 4.80 51.04 36.77
N ASP A 183 5.40 51.76 35.84
CA ASP A 183 4.71 52.36 34.70
C ASP A 183 4.30 51.35 33.64
N LEU A 184 3.23 51.69 32.90
CA LEU A 184 2.76 50.93 31.73
C LEU A 184 3.46 51.42 30.48
N ILE A 185 4.38 50.62 29.94
CA ILE A 185 5.18 50.91 28.76
C ILE A 185 4.52 50.27 27.54
N PRO A 186 4.36 50.98 26.39
CA PRO A 186 3.88 50.37 25.16
C PRO A 186 4.82 49.30 24.69
N LEU A 187 4.28 48.15 24.21
CA LEU A 187 5.05 47.04 23.70
C LEU A 187 5.96 47.42 22.54
N SER A 188 5.50 48.34 21.68
CA SER A 188 6.27 48.94 20.57
C SER A 188 7.59 49.60 20.99
N SER A 189 7.73 49.95 22.26
CA SER A 189 9.01 50.51 22.78
C SER A 189 10.11 49.46 22.96
N VAL A 190 9.75 48.16 23.05
CA VAL A 190 10.69 47.05 23.41
C VAL A 190 10.64 45.91 22.37
N VAL A 191 9.72 45.94 21.38
CA VAL A 191 9.67 44.93 20.34
C VAL A 191 9.59 45.56 18.95
N GLN A 192 10.12 44.81 17.98
CA GLN A 192 9.92 45.05 16.55
C GLN A 192 9.01 43.97 16.01
N LEU A 193 7.97 44.39 15.27
CA LEU A 193 7.02 43.51 14.62
C LEU A 193 7.35 43.46 13.13
N GLU A 194 7.56 42.28 12.62
CA GLU A 194 7.84 42.03 11.21
C GLU A 194 6.80 41.06 10.66
N GLU A 195 6.10 41.47 9.62
CA GLU A 195 5.22 40.58 8.90
C GLU A 195 6.06 39.67 8.01
N THR A 196 5.87 38.37 8.17
CA THR A 196 6.60 37.36 7.40
C THR A 196 5.64 36.25 6.98
N SER A 197 6.02 35.49 5.97
CA SER A 197 5.35 34.25 5.66
C SER A 197 6.11 33.09 6.29
N GLY A 198 5.41 32.15 6.83
CA GLY A 198 6.02 30.97 7.42
C GLY A 198 5.32 29.70 6.99
N THR A 199 6.00 28.59 7.26
CA THR A 199 5.42 27.27 7.03
C THR A 199 4.52 26.86 8.19
N ILE A 200 3.45 26.14 7.85
CA ILE A 200 2.50 25.64 8.82
C ILE A 200 3.09 24.47 9.59
N GLN A 201 3.83 23.60 8.88
CA GLN A 201 4.36 22.37 9.43
C GLN A 201 5.74 22.04 8.83
N LEU A 202 6.70 21.77 9.69
CA LEU A 202 7.99 21.21 9.33
C LEU A 202 7.95 19.70 9.49
N SER A 203 8.09 18.98 8.37
CA SER A 203 7.96 17.53 8.34
C SER A 203 9.31 16.84 8.36
N ARG A 204 9.36 15.67 9.01
CA ARG A 204 10.51 14.77 8.94
C ARG A 204 10.04 13.38 8.57
N PHE A 205 10.79 12.74 7.69
CA PHE A 205 10.57 11.35 7.31
C PHE A 205 11.82 10.54 7.58
N ASN A 206 11.70 9.42 8.26
CA ASN A 206 12.85 8.62 8.69
C ASN A 206 13.96 9.44 9.38
N ARG A 207 13.57 10.41 10.23
CA ARG A 207 14.44 11.35 10.97
C ARG A 207 15.11 12.44 10.13
N LEU A 208 15.06 12.36 8.80
CA LEU A 208 15.55 13.41 7.90
C LEU A 208 14.49 14.51 7.72
N ARG A 209 14.93 15.75 7.59
CA ARG A 209 14.05 16.86 7.15
C ARG A 209 13.54 16.52 5.77
N SER A 210 12.27 16.73 5.54
CA SER A 210 11.67 16.30 4.27
C SER A 210 10.46 17.13 3.87
N VAL A 211 10.24 17.19 2.57
CA VAL A 211 9.05 17.71 1.94
C VAL A 211 8.38 16.58 1.16
N LYS A 212 7.05 16.50 1.23
CA LYS A 212 6.27 15.49 0.53
C LYS A 212 5.53 16.11 -0.64
N ILE A 213 5.73 15.54 -1.81
CA ILE A 213 4.95 15.84 -3.02
C ILE A 213 3.94 14.73 -3.22
N SER A 214 2.67 15.11 -3.31
CA SER A 214 1.56 14.17 -3.49
C SER A 214 0.85 14.46 -4.80
N ALA A 215 0.56 13.43 -5.60
CA ALA A 215 -0.14 13.57 -6.86
C ALA A 215 -1.16 12.44 -7.08
N GLY A 216 -2.22 12.74 -7.83
CA GLY A 216 -3.11 11.73 -8.40
C GLY A 216 -2.52 11.17 -9.70
N LEU A 217 -3.10 10.09 -10.19
CA LEU A 217 -2.77 9.48 -11.48
C LEU A 217 -3.86 9.82 -12.50
N ALA A 218 -3.47 10.16 -13.72
CA ALA A 218 -4.39 10.35 -14.82
C ALA A 218 -4.94 8.98 -15.30
N PRO A 219 -6.14 8.93 -15.91
CA PRO A 219 -6.65 7.71 -16.49
C PRO A 219 -5.68 7.09 -17.50
N GLY A 220 -5.30 5.82 -17.31
CA GLY A 220 -4.34 5.10 -18.15
C GLY A 220 -2.87 5.32 -17.80
N TYR A 221 -2.55 6.13 -16.80
CA TYR A 221 -1.18 6.29 -16.28
C TYR A 221 -1.02 5.43 -15.03
N GLU A 222 -0.06 4.51 -15.05
CA GLU A 222 0.11 3.55 -13.96
C GLU A 222 1.02 4.09 -12.85
N MET A 223 0.88 3.50 -11.66
CA MET A 223 1.75 3.87 -10.51
C MET A 223 3.22 3.57 -10.77
N SER A 224 3.52 2.51 -11.53
CA SER A 224 4.87 2.16 -11.98
C SER A 224 5.53 3.27 -12.78
N ASP A 225 4.76 3.87 -13.72
CA ASP A 225 5.26 4.93 -14.58
C ASP A 225 5.53 6.21 -13.80
N ALA A 226 4.64 6.52 -12.84
CA ALA A 226 4.83 7.66 -11.95
C ALA A 226 6.04 7.48 -11.03
N VAL A 227 6.22 6.30 -10.44
CA VAL A 227 7.37 5.99 -9.58
C VAL A 227 8.66 6.10 -10.40
N GLN A 228 8.70 5.47 -11.57
CA GLN A 228 9.87 5.52 -12.46
C GLN A 228 10.18 6.96 -12.88
N TRP A 229 9.17 7.76 -13.21
CA TRP A 229 9.36 9.16 -13.57
C TRP A 229 10.05 9.96 -12.45
N PHE A 230 9.63 9.80 -11.19
CA PHE A 230 10.30 10.46 -10.07
C PHE A 230 11.72 9.93 -9.84
N GLU A 231 11.94 8.61 -9.95
CA GLU A 231 13.26 7.99 -9.80
C GLU A 231 14.24 8.43 -10.88
N ASP A 232 13.74 8.72 -12.09
CA ASP A 232 14.55 9.23 -13.20
C ASP A 232 14.78 10.75 -13.13
N THR A 233 13.79 11.51 -12.61
CA THR A 233 13.81 12.99 -12.63
C THR A 233 14.58 13.55 -11.44
N VAL A 234 14.37 13.02 -10.24
CA VAL A 234 15.00 13.54 -9.01
C VAL A 234 16.54 13.55 -9.11
N PRO A 235 17.22 12.48 -9.55
CA PRO A 235 18.68 12.50 -9.66
C PRO A 235 19.25 13.40 -10.78
N LYS A 236 18.40 13.78 -11.76
CA LYS A 236 18.82 14.62 -12.88
C LYS A 236 18.71 16.11 -12.57
N GLU A 237 17.63 16.47 -11.89
CA GLU A 237 17.27 17.88 -11.65
C GLU A 237 17.72 18.36 -10.27
N LEU A 238 17.75 17.47 -9.25
CA LEU A 238 18.13 17.84 -7.90
C LEU A 238 19.59 17.46 -7.57
N PRO A 239 20.22 18.18 -6.62
CA PRO A 239 21.59 17.87 -6.18
C PRO A 239 21.70 16.46 -5.58
N PRO A 240 22.91 15.87 -5.55
CA PRO A 240 23.16 14.53 -5.00
C PRO A 240 22.81 14.37 -3.49
N GLU A 241 22.64 15.48 -2.80
CA GLU A 241 22.23 15.52 -1.38
C GLU A 241 20.72 15.27 -1.21
N ALA A 242 19.94 15.44 -2.27
CA ALA A 242 18.53 15.16 -2.27
C ALA A 242 18.27 13.65 -2.24
N THR A 243 17.49 13.19 -1.27
CA THR A 243 17.11 11.78 -1.17
C THR A 243 15.64 11.61 -1.51
N LEU A 244 15.35 10.69 -2.43
CA LEU A 244 13.98 10.31 -2.75
C LEU A 244 13.58 9.10 -1.90
N GLN A 245 12.44 9.21 -1.24
CA GLN A 245 11.80 8.13 -0.49
C GLN A 245 10.31 8.10 -0.83
N TRP A 246 9.66 7.00 -0.52
CA TRP A 246 8.24 6.81 -0.81
C TRP A 246 7.42 6.64 0.46
N ASP A 247 6.23 7.25 0.49
CA ASP A 247 5.27 7.11 1.59
C ASP A 247 3.89 6.70 1.04
N GLY A 248 2.99 6.30 1.93
CA GLY A 248 1.62 5.89 1.56
C GLY A 248 1.57 4.72 0.59
N GLU A 249 0.68 4.78 -0.39
CA GLU A 249 0.44 3.71 -1.36
C GLU A 249 1.65 3.48 -2.27
N SER A 250 2.31 4.53 -2.74
CA SER A 250 3.54 4.41 -3.52
C SER A 250 4.69 3.78 -2.72
N GLY A 251 4.76 4.05 -1.40
CA GLY A 251 5.71 3.41 -0.51
C GLY A 251 5.43 1.92 -0.31
N GLU A 252 4.18 1.54 -0.15
CA GLU A 252 3.79 0.13 -0.08
C GLU A 252 4.03 -0.59 -1.42
N PHE A 253 3.72 0.06 -2.55
CA PHE A 253 3.98 -0.48 -3.89
C PHE A 253 5.47 -0.78 -4.09
N THR A 254 6.35 0.17 -3.77
CA THR A 254 7.80 0.02 -3.96
C THR A 254 8.40 -1.03 -3.02
N ARG A 255 7.96 -1.07 -1.75
CA ARG A 255 8.42 -2.06 -0.77
C ARG A 255 7.91 -3.46 -1.07
N THR A 256 6.63 -3.56 -1.40
CA THR A 256 5.95 -4.83 -1.64
C THR A 256 6.44 -5.47 -2.94
N GLY A 257 6.75 -4.67 -3.96
CA GLY A 257 7.27 -5.17 -5.23
C GLY A 257 8.49 -6.08 -5.06
N GLN A 258 9.51 -5.66 -4.31
CA GLN A 258 10.71 -6.45 -4.04
C GLN A 258 10.41 -7.70 -3.18
N GLN A 259 9.59 -7.57 -2.15
CA GLN A 259 9.23 -8.67 -1.27
C GLN A 259 8.38 -9.72 -1.98
N LEU A 260 7.52 -9.33 -2.90
CA LEU A 260 6.68 -10.26 -3.66
C LEU A 260 7.48 -11.09 -4.66
N TYR A 261 8.48 -10.52 -5.33
CA TYR A 261 9.40 -11.32 -6.15
C TYR A 261 10.09 -12.41 -5.32
N PHE A 262 10.63 -12.03 -4.16
CA PHE A 262 11.24 -13.00 -3.24
C PHE A 262 10.23 -14.08 -2.82
N THR A 263 9.03 -13.68 -2.42
CA THR A 263 7.96 -14.62 -2.00
C THR A 263 7.53 -15.53 -3.14
N PHE A 264 7.43 -15.00 -4.36
CA PHE A 264 7.09 -15.77 -5.56
C PHE A 264 8.14 -16.86 -5.85
N PHE A 265 9.41 -16.50 -5.88
CA PHE A 265 10.49 -17.48 -6.09
C PHE A 265 10.61 -18.47 -4.93
N LEU A 266 10.39 -18.02 -3.69
CA LEU A 266 10.34 -18.89 -2.53
C LEU A 266 9.18 -19.90 -2.64
N ALA A 267 8.00 -19.46 -3.05
CA ALA A 267 6.84 -20.33 -3.26
C ALA A 267 7.13 -21.37 -4.36
N LEU A 268 7.74 -20.96 -5.48
CA LEU A 268 8.19 -21.88 -6.53
C LEU A 268 9.18 -22.90 -5.98
N ALA A 269 10.18 -22.48 -5.21
CA ALA A 269 11.18 -23.35 -4.62
C ALA A 269 10.56 -24.36 -3.65
N VAL A 270 9.64 -23.90 -2.78
CA VAL A 270 8.93 -24.78 -1.84
C VAL A 270 8.09 -25.82 -2.58
N VAL A 271 7.30 -25.40 -3.57
CA VAL A 271 6.49 -26.31 -4.39
C VAL A 271 7.39 -27.31 -5.12
N TYR A 272 8.50 -26.83 -5.69
CA TYR A 272 9.48 -27.71 -6.35
C TYR A 272 10.04 -28.78 -5.38
N LEU A 273 10.49 -28.37 -4.19
CA LEU A 273 11.05 -29.28 -3.20
C LEU A 273 10.02 -30.29 -2.69
N VAL A 274 8.80 -29.86 -2.43
CA VAL A 274 7.71 -30.78 -2.04
C VAL A 274 7.41 -31.77 -3.13
N LEU A 275 7.34 -31.34 -4.39
CA LEU A 275 7.15 -32.25 -5.52
C LEU A 275 8.35 -33.17 -5.73
N ALA A 276 9.58 -32.69 -5.54
CA ALA A 276 10.79 -33.51 -5.65
C ALA A 276 10.80 -34.62 -4.59
N ALA A 277 10.40 -34.34 -3.37
CA ALA A 277 10.23 -35.29 -2.31
C ALA A 277 9.09 -36.31 -2.61
N GLN A 278 7.95 -35.80 -3.14
CA GLN A 278 6.79 -36.62 -3.48
C GLN A 278 7.08 -37.64 -4.62
N PHE A 279 7.80 -37.20 -5.64
CA PHE A 279 8.09 -38.01 -6.84
C PHE A 279 9.45 -38.73 -6.80
N GLU A 280 10.23 -38.54 -5.72
CA GLU A 280 11.61 -39.08 -5.62
C GLU A 280 12.45 -38.80 -6.88
N SER A 281 12.23 -37.62 -7.50
CA SER A 281 12.83 -37.25 -8.78
C SER A 281 12.95 -35.73 -8.89
N PHE A 282 14.05 -35.24 -9.44
CA PHE A 282 14.25 -33.83 -9.73
C PHE A 282 13.68 -33.41 -11.09
N VAL A 283 13.35 -34.34 -11.97
CA VAL A 283 12.83 -34.05 -13.32
C VAL A 283 11.31 -33.86 -13.33
N HIS A 284 10.57 -34.71 -12.63
CA HIS A 284 9.10 -34.64 -12.62
C HIS A 284 8.57 -33.31 -12.09
N PRO A 285 9.13 -32.67 -11.01
CA PRO A 285 8.73 -31.37 -10.56
C PRO A 285 8.88 -30.28 -11.64
N ILE A 286 9.97 -30.30 -12.41
CA ILE A 286 10.19 -29.34 -13.49
C ILE A 286 9.08 -29.44 -14.54
N ILE A 287 8.72 -30.67 -14.91
CA ILE A 287 7.62 -30.90 -15.88
C ILE A 287 6.30 -30.33 -15.35
N ILE A 288 6.00 -30.57 -14.08
CA ILE A 288 4.78 -30.08 -13.43
C ILE A 288 4.79 -28.55 -13.35
N MET A 289 5.92 -27.96 -13.00
CA MET A 289 6.04 -26.50 -12.82
C MET A 289 5.88 -25.71 -14.15
N VAL A 290 5.98 -26.34 -15.30
CA VAL A 290 5.63 -25.71 -16.59
C VAL A 290 4.16 -25.24 -16.61
N THR A 291 3.31 -25.82 -15.78
CA THR A 291 1.90 -25.37 -15.65
C THR A 291 1.79 -23.96 -15.07
N VAL A 292 2.77 -23.51 -14.28
CA VAL A 292 2.75 -22.19 -13.61
C VAL A 292 2.82 -21.04 -14.62
N PRO A 293 3.79 -20.96 -15.55
CA PRO A 293 3.80 -19.92 -16.59
C PRO A 293 2.52 -19.92 -17.44
N LEU A 294 1.96 -21.13 -17.72
CA LEU A 294 0.71 -21.23 -18.48
C LEU A 294 -0.48 -20.62 -17.73
N ALA A 295 -0.55 -20.83 -16.43
CA ALA A 295 -1.56 -20.21 -15.57
C ALA A 295 -1.36 -18.70 -15.46
N MET A 296 -0.13 -18.21 -15.39
CA MET A 296 0.19 -16.78 -15.39
C MET A 296 -0.24 -16.09 -16.69
N LEU A 297 -0.06 -16.72 -17.83
CA LEU A 297 -0.58 -16.21 -19.12
C LEU A 297 -2.10 -15.99 -19.06
N GLY A 298 -2.82 -16.97 -18.51
CA GLY A 298 -4.27 -16.84 -18.31
C GLY A 298 -4.64 -15.71 -17.35
N ALA A 299 -3.91 -15.55 -16.26
CA ALA A 299 -4.11 -14.49 -15.28
C ALA A 299 -3.90 -13.08 -15.88
N VAL A 300 -2.81 -12.88 -16.61
CA VAL A 300 -2.49 -11.61 -17.27
C VAL A 300 -3.53 -11.30 -18.37
N PHE A 301 -3.92 -12.32 -19.14
CA PHE A 301 -4.99 -12.17 -20.14
C PHE A 301 -6.30 -11.72 -19.50
N GLY A 302 -6.69 -12.34 -18.37
CA GLY A 302 -7.89 -11.95 -17.63
C GLY A 302 -7.83 -10.50 -17.11
N LEU A 303 -6.73 -10.10 -16.48
CA LEU A 303 -6.55 -8.72 -16.00
C LEU A 303 -6.67 -7.71 -17.13
N LYS A 304 -6.01 -7.97 -18.28
CA LYS A 304 -6.07 -7.10 -19.45
C LYS A 304 -7.49 -7.02 -20.05
N LEU A 305 -8.22 -8.12 -20.09
CA LEU A 305 -9.59 -8.16 -20.59
C LEU A 305 -10.55 -7.29 -19.77
N PHE A 306 -10.34 -7.22 -18.46
CA PHE A 306 -11.16 -6.42 -17.56
C PHE A 306 -10.58 -5.01 -17.29
N GLY A 307 -9.50 -4.62 -17.96
CA GLY A 307 -8.87 -3.30 -17.82
C GLY A 307 -8.31 -3.04 -16.43
N LEU A 308 -7.88 -4.10 -15.72
CA LEU A 308 -7.29 -3.98 -14.39
C LEU A 308 -5.77 -4.04 -14.47
N SER A 309 -5.11 -3.14 -13.72
CA SER A 309 -3.66 -3.16 -13.56
C SER A 309 -3.19 -4.25 -12.58
N VAL A 310 -1.90 -4.57 -12.66
CA VAL A 310 -1.25 -5.47 -11.70
C VAL A 310 -1.11 -4.75 -10.37
N ASN A 311 -1.88 -5.17 -9.38
CA ASN A 311 -1.89 -4.63 -8.03
C ASN A 311 -1.50 -5.70 -6.99
N ILE A 312 -1.37 -5.32 -5.72
CA ILE A 312 -1.00 -6.22 -4.62
C ILE A 312 -1.93 -7.44 -4.56
N PHE A 313 -3.23 -7.26 -4.79
CA PHE A 313 -4.23 -8.34 -4.72
C PHE A 313 -4.08 -9.34 -5.86
N SER A 314 -3.84 -8.85 -7.08
CA SER A 314 -3.57 -9.72 -8.23
C SER A 314 -2.26 -10.49 -8.07
N GLN A 315 -1.22 -9.89 -7.46
CA GLN A 315 0.06 -10.55 -7.17
C GLN A 315 -0.09 -11.65 -6.12
N ILE A 316 -0.85 -11.42 -5.05
CA ILE A 316 -1.21 -12.45 -4.06
C ILE A 316 -1.95 -13.61 -4.73
N ALA A 317 -2.90 -13.29 -5.63
CA ALA A 317 -3.65 -14.30 -6.37
C ALA A 317 -2.75 -15.12 -7.31
N VAL A 318 -1.74 -14.52 -7.94
CA VAL A 318 -0.74 -15.24 -8.75
C VAL A 318 0.06 -16.22 -7.91
N ILE A 319 0.49 -15.83 -6.69
CA ILE A 319 1.18 -16.76 -5.78
C ILE A 319 0.29 -17.94 -5.40
N MET A 320 -0.98 -17.67 -5.10
CA MET A 320 -1.96 -18.73 -4.79
C MET A 320 -2.20 -19.63 -6.01
N LEU A 321 -2.18 -19.09 -7.22
CA LEU A 321 -2.38 -19.80 -8.47
C LEU A 321 -1.27 -20.83 -8.74
N ILE A 322 -0.03 -20.63 -8.25
CA ILE A 322 1.08 -21.59 -8.37
C ILE A 322 0.67 -22.96 -7.81
N GLY A 323 0.16 -22.98 -6.58
CA GLY A 323 -0.27 -24.24 -5.94
C GLY A 323 -1.47 -24.90 -6.62
N ILE A 324 -2.43 -24.08 -7.07
CA ILE A 324 -3.65 -24.59 -7.71
C ILE A 324 -3.33 -25.15 -9.11
N ALA A 325 -2.47 -24.47 -9.89
CA ALA A 325 -2.10 -24.90 -11.23
C ALA A 325 -1.24 -26.18 -11.21
N ALA A 326 -0.28 -26.26 -10.28
CA ALA A 326 0.57 -27.44 -10.14
C ALA A 326 -0.21 -28.74 -9.89
N LYS A 327 -1.35 -28.66 -9.18
CA LYS A 327 -2.24 -29.80 -8.92
C LYS A 327 -2.66 -30.53 -10.20
N ASN A 328 -2.95 -29.81 -11.26
CA ASN A 328 -3.38 -30.41 -12.55
C ASN A 328 -2.25 -31.21 -13.20
N GLY A 329 -1.03 -30.67 -13.17
CA GLY A 329 0.16 -31.37 -13.67
C GLY A 329 0.48 -32.63 -12.85
N VAL A 330 0.35 -32.54 -11.52
CA VAL A 330 0.57 -33.70 -10.61
C VAL A 330 -0.36 -34.85 -10.99
N LEU A 331 -1.64 -34.61 -11.19
CA LEU A 331 -2.62 -35.67 -11.51
C LEU A 331 -2.30 -36.41 -12.80
N ILE A 332 -1.74 -35.76 -13.81
CA ILE A 332 -1.36 -36.37 -15.08
C ILE A 332 -0.06 -37.15 -14.92
N VAL A 333 0.98 -36.54 -14.37
CA VAL A 333 2.32 -37.09 -14.21
C VAL A 333 2.28 -38.32 -13.30
N GLU A 334 1.59 -38.22 -12.15
CA GLU A 334 1.44 -39.34 -11.20
C GLU A 334 0.78 -40.54 -11.86
N PHE A 335 -0.29 -40.34 -12.63
CA PHE A 335 -0.96 -41.45 -13.28
C PHE A 335 -0.14 -42.04 -14.43
N ALA A 336 0.62 -41.22 -15.16
CA ALA A 336 1.56 -41.72 -16.17
C ALA A 336 2.63 -42.58 -15.53
N ASN A 337 3.18 -42.21 -14.37
CA ASN A 337 4.11 -42.99 -13.62
C ASN A 337 3.51 -44.34 -13.15
N GLN A 338 2.27 -44.34 -12.64
CA GLN A 338 1.57 -45.56 -12.22
C GLN A 338 1.35 -46.54 -13.39
N LEU A 339 1.04 -46.04 -14.60
CA LEU A 339 0.93 -46.90 -15.78
C LEU A 339 2.28 -47.48 -16.20
N ARG A 340 3.35 -46.69 -16.13
CA ARG A 340 4.73 -47.21 -16.39
C ARG A 340 5.13 -48.26 -15.38
N ASP A 341 4.77 -48.12 -14.12
CA ASP A 341 5.03 -49.14 -13.08
C ASP A 341 4.27 -50.42 -13.31
N ARG A 342 3.11 -50.38 -13.99
CA ARG A 342 2.35 -51.56 -14.43
C ARG A 342 2.88 -52.21 -15.71
N GLY A 343 3.98 -51.66 -16.29
CA GLY A 343 4.62 -52.21 -17.48
C GLY A 343 4.04 -51.73 -18.83
N VAL A 344 3.22 -50.67 -18.81
CA VAL A 344 2.73 -50.08 -20.07
C VAL A 344 3.88 -49.34 -20.77
N GLU A 345 3.94 -49.41 -22.08
CA GLU A 345 4.94 -48.70 -22.89
C GLU A 345 4.93 -47.21 -22.60
N PHE A 346 6.11 -46.59 -22.61
CA PHE A 346 6.29 -45.20 -22.21
C PHE A 346 5.34 -44.21 -22.92
N MET A 347 5.25 -44.29 -24.25
CA MET A 347 4.41 -43.38 -25.04
C MET A 347 2.92 -43.68 -24.83
N GLU A 348 2.57 -44.94 -24.78
CA GLU A 348 1.20 -45.37 -24.52
C GLU A 348 0.73 -45.00 -23.14
N ALA A 349 1.57 -45.11 -22.12
CA ALA A 349 1.28 -44.66 -20.75
C ALA A 349 0.96 -43.17 -20.67
N ILE A 350 1.67 -42.34 -21.43
CA ILE A 350 1.43 -40.89 -21.48
C ILE A 350 0.06 -40.60 -22.10
N VAL A 351 -0.24 -41.20 -23.25
CA VAL A 351 -1.50 -40.98 -23.95
C VAL A 351 -2.68 -41.47 -23.11
N GLN A 352 -2.58 -42.67 -22.54
CA GLN A 352 -3.61 -43.22 -21.67
C GLN A 352 -3.79 -42.37 -20.42
N ALA A 353 -2.72 -41.87 -19.81
CA ALA A 353 -2.81 -40.98 -18.66
C ALA A 353 -3.54 -39.67 -19.00
N ALA A 354 -3.19 -39.07 -20.12
CA ALA A 354 -3.86 -37.83 -20.58
C ALA A 354 -5.36 -38.03 -20.84
N VAL A 355 -5.72 -39.14 -21.50
CA VAL A 355 -7.15 -39.44 -21.84
C VAL A 355 -7.94 -39.79 -20.57
N ILE A 356 -7.43 -40.65 -19.71
CA ILE A 356 -8.16 -41.10 -18.52
C ILE A 356 -8.30 -39.93 -17.50
N ARG A 357 -7.26 -39.10 -17.35
CA ARG A 357 -7.26 -37.97 -16.43
C ARG A 357 -7.92 -36.71 -16.98
N LEU A 358 -8.30 -36.67 -18.24
CA LEU A 358 -9.00 -35.56 -18.87
C LEU A 358 -10.23 -35.12 -18.06
N ARG A 359 -11.13 -36.08 -17.78
CA ARG A 359 -12.39 -35.79 -17.06
C ARG A 359 -12.14 -35.29 -15.61
N PRO A 360 -11.36 -35.99 -14.77
CA PRO A 360 -11.08 -35.51 -13.41
C PRO A 360 -10.42 -34.13 -13.38
N VAL A 361 -9.46 -33.86 -14.25
CA VAL A 361 -8.75 -32.57 -14.33
C VAL A 361 -9.72 -31.45 -14.76
N LEU A 362 -10.54 -31.68 -15.79
CA LEU A 362 -11.56 -30.70 -16.20
C LEU A 362 -12.58 -30.43 -15.09
N MET A 363 -13.11 -31.47 -14.43
CA MET A 363 -14.09 -31.30 -13.34
C MET A 363 -13.51 -30.47 -12.20
N THR A 364 -12.33 -30.80 -11.72
CA THR A 364 -11.73 -30.10 -10.59
C THR A 364 -11.32 -28.68 -10.95
N SER A 365 -10.84 -28.43 -12.15
CA SER A 365 -10.44 -27.10 -12.59
C SER A 365 -11.62 -26.19 -12.86
N LEU A 366 -12.68 -26.71 -13.50
CA LEU A 366 -13.93 -25.97 -13.68
C LEU A 366 -14.58 -25.64 -12.32
N CYS A 367 -14.63 -26.60 -11.41
CA CYS A 367 -15.14 -26.38 -10.05
C CYS A 367 -14.37 -25.25 -9.35
N THR A 368 -13.04 -25.24 -9.44
CA THR A 368 -12.20 -24.19 -8.86
C THR A 368 -12.41 -22.84 -9.56
N ALA A 369 -12.47 -22.81 -10.89
CA ALA A 369 -12.73 -21.60 -11.66
C ALA A 369 -14.11 -21.00 -11.31
N PHE A 370 -15.17 -21.81 -11.35
CA PHE A 370 -16.51 -21.35 -10.98
C PHE A 370 -16.63 -21.00 -9.49
N GLY A 371 -15.83 -21.63 -8.61
CA GLY A 371 -15.70 -21.22 -7.21
C GLY A 371 -15.13 -19.81 -7.03
N ALA A 372 -14.34 -19.32 -7.99
CA ALA A 372 -13.84 -17.94 -8.00
C ALA A 372 -14.83 -16.93 -8.65
N LEU A 373 -15.90 -17.39 -9.28
CA LEU A 373 -16.88 -16.54 -9.97
C LEU A 373 -17.54 -15.49 -9.04
N PRO A 374 -17.93 -15.81 -7.80
CA PRO A 374 -18.47 -14.81 -6.88
C PRO A 374 -17.48 -13.66 -6.57
N LEU A 375 -16.17 -13.96 -6.55
CA LEU A 375 -15.13 -12.94 -6.37
C LEU A 375 -14.98 -12.07 -7.63
N LEU A 376 -15.06 -12.67 -8.80
CA LEU A 376 -14.99 -11.97 -10.10
C LEU A 376 -16.17 -11.01 -10.26
N LEU A 377 -17.38 -11.46 -9.89
CA LEU A 377 -18.62 -10.69 -9.99
C LEU A 377 -18.89 -9.82 -8.76
N ALA A 378 -17.94 -9.75 -7.82
CA ALA A 378 -18.13 -8.99 -6.60
C ALA A 378 -18.48 -7.53 -6.87
N THR A 379 -19.50 -7.04 -6.17
CA THR A 379 -19.98 -5.66 -6.19
C THR A 379 -20.00 -5.11 -4.76
N GLY A 380 -20.14 -3.79 -4.60
CA GLY A 380 -20.21 -3.13 -3.31
C GLY A 380 -18.86 -2.94 -2.62
N ALA A 381 -18.89 -2.74 -1.31
CA ALA A 381 -17.69 -2.43 -0.51
C ALA A 381 -16.64 -3.55 -0.59
N GLY A 382 -15.38 -3.20 -0.90
CA GLY A 382 -14.26 -4.14 -1.05
C GLY A 382 -14.25 -4.95 -2.35
N ALA A 383 -15.11 -4.63 -3.32
CA ALA A 383 -15.09 -5.26 -4.64
C ALA A 383 -13.75 -5.04 -5.37
N GLU A 384 -13.15 -3.88 -5.21
CA GLU A 384 -11.86 -3.51 -5.80
C GLU A 384 -10.71 -4.44 -5.39
N GLN A 385 -10.79 -5.02 -4.19
CA GLN A 385 -9.82 -6.00 -3.71
C GLN A 385 -10.13 -7.41 -4.17
N ARG A 386 -11.43 -7.78 -4.18
CA ARG A 386 -11.87 -9.14 -4.47
C ARG A 386 -11.87 -9.47 -5.97
N ARG A 387 -12.25 -8.51 -6.83
CA ARG A 387 -12.32 -8.70 -8.28
C ARG A 387 -10.97 -9.09 -8.91
N PRO A 388 -9.84 -8.42 -8.61
CA PRO A 388 -8.53 -8.85 -9.14
C PRO A 388 -8.18 -10.29 -8.78
N ILE A 389 -8.46 -10.71 -7.53
CA ILE A 389 -8.24 -12.09 -7.09
C ILE A 389 -9.11 -13.07 -7.89
N GLY A 390 -10.41 -12.75 -8.00
CA GLY A 390 -11.36 -13.58 -8.75
C GLY A 390 -10.97 -13.74 -10.22
N ILE A 391 -10.56 -12.64 -10.86
CA ILE A 391 -10.15 -12.63 -12.28
C ILE A 391 -8.89 -13.48 -12.49
N VAL A 392 -7.86 -13.28 -11.66
CA VAL A 392 -6.61 -14.04 -11.78
C VAL A 392 -6.85 -15.54 -11.61
N VAL A 393 -7.62 -15.93 -10.59
CA VAL A 393 -7.90 -17.35 -10.33
C VAL A 393 -8.79 -17.93 -11.44
N PHE A 394 -9.86 -17.23 -11.84
CA PHE A 394 -10.79 -17.72 -12.86
C PHE A 394 -10.11 -17.92 -14.22
N PHE A 395 -9.51 -16.87 -14.75
CA PHE A 395 -8.87 -16.92 -16.08
C PHE A 395 -7.57 -17.71 -16.06
N GLY A 396 -6.79 -17.61 -14.96
CA GLY A 396 -5.58 -18.41 -14.76
C GLY A 396 -5.87 -19.90 -14.79
N MET A 397 -6.92 -20.35 -14.11
CA MET A 397 -7.33 -21.76 -14.11
C MET A 397 -7.94 -22.18 -15.44
N LEU A 398 -8.81 -21.36 -16.03
CA LEU A 398 -9.48 -21.69 -17.28
C LEU A 398 -8.46 -21.89 -18.41
N VAL A 399 -7.54 -20.96 -18.59
CA VAL A 399 -6.51 -21.04 -19.64
C VAL A 399 -5.50 -22.15 -19.31
N SER A 400 -5.07 -22.25 -18.03
CA SER A 400 -4.13 -23.26 -17.59
C SER A 400 -4.61 -24.68 -17.88
N VAL A 401 -5.89 -25.00 -17.64
CA VAL A 401 -6.38 -26.37 -17.82
C VAL A 401 -6.26 -26.84 -19.26
N PHE A 402 -6.64 -25.98 -20.22
CA PHE A 402 -6.54 -26.32 -21.64
C PHE A 402 -5.09 -26.51 -22.09
N LEU A 403 -4.21 -25.60 -21.67
CA LEU A 403 -2.79 -25.67 -22.03
C LEU A 403 -2.10 -26.82 -21.32
N THR A 404 -2.39 -27.09 -20.05
CA THR A 404 -1.79 -28.19 -19.26
C THR A 404 -2.07 -29.56 -19.87
N LEU A 405 -3.28 -29.77 -20.38
CA LEU A 405 -3.66 -31.04 -21.01
C LEU A 405 -2.83 -31.37 -22.28
N LEU A 406 -2.31 -30.36 -22.96
CA LEU A 406 -1.48 -30.52 -24.15
C LEU A 406 0.03 -30.44 -23.81
N VAL A 407 0.41 -29.45 -23.01
CA VAL A 407 1.82 -29.15 -22.75
C VAL A 407 2.46 -30.14 -21.78
N VAL A 408 1.77 -30.56 -20.70
CA VAL A 408 2.36 -31.46 -19.69
C VAL A 408 2.67 -32.82 -20.29
N PRO A 409 1.80 -33.51 -21.04
CA PRO A 409 2.14 -34.77 -21.69
C PRO A 409 3.30 -34.65 -22.69
N THR A 410 3.34 -33.54 -23.44
CA THR A 410 4.42 -33.25 -24.41
C THR A 410 5.76 -33.04 -23.71
N VAL A 411 5.80 -32.21 -22.68
CA VAL A 411 7.02 -31.95 -21.91
C VAL A 411 7.48 -33.22 -21.15
N TYR A 412 6.50 -33.99 -20.64
CA TYR A 412 6.81 -35.31 -20.03
C TYR A 412 7.43 -36.25 -21.04
N ALA A 413 6.91 -36.33 -22.27
CA ALA A 413 7.49 -37.16 -23.33
C ALA A 413 8.92 -36.77 -23.71
N LEU A 414 9.24 -35.47 -23.64
CA LEU A 414 10.56 -34.94 -23.96
C LEU A 414 11.59 -35.20 -22.81
N LEU A 415 11.21 -34.86 -21.57
CA LEU A 415 12.12 -34.82 -20.45
C LEU A 415 12.18 -36.12 -19.64
N ALA A 416 11.09 -36.90 -19.62
CA ALA A 416 11.01 -38.10 -18.80
C ALA A 416 11.51 -39.42 -19.48
N ARG A 417 11.96 -39.33 -20.74
CA ARG A 417 12.48 -40.55 -21.46
C ARG A 417 13.60 -41.27 -20.73
N GLY A 418 14.49 -40.52 -20.04
CA GLY A 418 15.61 -41.05 -19.29
C GLY A 418 15.34 -41.28 -17.79
N THR A 419 14.15 -40.93 -17.30
CA THR A 419 13.80 -41.07 -15.89
C THR A 419 13.26 -42.46 -15.58
N LYS A 420 13.71 -43.03 -14.46
CA LYS A 420 13.16 -44.28 -13.93
C LYS A 420 11.90 -43.94 -13.10
N SER A 421 11.03 -44.93 -12.96
CA SER A 421 9.83 -44.79 -12.12
C SER A 421 10.21 -44.57 -10.64
N PRO A 422 9.42 -43.81 -9.85
CA PRO A 422 9.65 -43.58 -8.41
C PRO A 422 9.81 -44.90 -7.62
N GLN A 423 9.08 -45.97 -7.95
CA GLN A 423 9.20 -47.27 -7.30
C GLN A 423 10.53 -48.00 -7.62
N HIS A 424 11.31 -47.50 -8.59
CA HIS A 424 12.61 -48.12 -8.90
C HIS A 424 13.61 -47.97 -7.73
N VAL A 425 13.59 -46.79 -7.06
CA VAL A 425 14.46 -46.52 -5.90
C VAL A 425 14.02 -47.38 -4.73
N SER A 426 12.71 -47.44 -4.44
CA SER A 426 12.16 -48.30 -3.38
C SER A 426 12.51 -49.77 -3.61
N ARG A 427 12.30 -50.29 -4.82
CA ARG A 427 12.67 -51.68 -5.17
C ARG A 427 14.17 -51.91 -5.11
N LEU A 428 15.01 -50.93 -5.38
CA LEU A 428 16.46 -51.01 -5.26
C LEU A 428 16.87 -51.08 -3.78
N VAL A 429 16.29 -50.25 -2.93
CA VAL A 429 16.50 -50.26 -1.49
C VAL A 429 16.04 -51.56 -0.88
N ASP A 430 14.89 -52.10 -1.26
CA ASP A 430 14.38 -53.41 -0.79
C ASP A 430 15.31 -54.55 -1.22
N ARG A 431 15.83 -54.54 -2.46
CA ARG A 431 16.83 -55.51 -2.92
C ARG A 431 18.15 -55.41 -2.16
N LEU A 432 18.61 -54.20 -1.88
CA LEU A 432 19.83 -53.98 -1.11
C LEU A 432 19.64 -54.38 0.34
N MET A 433 18.50 -54.08 0.96
CA MET A 433 18.18 -54.55 2.31
C MET A 433 18.01 -56.06 2.38
N ALA A 434 17.37 -56.69 1.40
CA ALA A 434 17.28 -58.14 1.30
C ALA A 434 18.63 -58.79 1.06
N GLY A 435 19.55 -58.12 0.33
CA GLY A 435 20.93 -58.59 0.13
C GLY A 435 21.83 -58.38 1.34
N MET A 436 21.57 -57.43 2.22
CA MET A 436 22.33 -57.19 3.46
C MET A 436 21.77 -57.95 4.66
N GLY A 437 20.52 -58.44 4.59
CA GLY A 437 19.80 -59.18 5.62
C GLY A 437 19.79 -60.69 5.36
N GLY A 438 20.92 -61.31 5.10
CA GLY A 438 21.00 -62.74 5.10
C GLY A 438 20.81 -63.33 6.51
N GLY A 439 19.54 -63.47 6.96
CA GLY A 439 19.28 -64.15 8.22
C GLY A 439 18.02 -63.73 9.00
N ALA A 440 16.90 -63.46 8.35
CA ALA A 440 15.61 -63.61 9.01
C ALA A 440 14.50 -63.54 7.94
N ALA A 441 13.78 -64.59 7.75
CA ALA A 441 12.62 -64.68 6.89
C ALA A 441 11.51 -63.80 7.44
N PRO A 442 10.89 -62.93 6.63
CA PRO A 442 9.68 -62.24 7.08
C PRO A 442 8.54 -63.23 7.10
N SER A 443 7.92 -63.33 8.30
CA SER A 443 6.65 -64.03 8.53
C SER A 443 5.61 -63.50 7.55
N ALA A 444 5.08 -64.40 6.72
CA ALA A 444 3.98 -64.14 5.81
C ALA A 444 2.74 -63.71 6.64
N ALA A 445 2.40 -62.45 6.58
CA ALA A 445 1.09 -61.98 7.02
C ALA A 445 0.05 -62.50 6.02
N ALA A 446 -0.83 -63.37 6.51
CA ALA A 446 -1.95 -63.96 5.80
C ALA A 446 -2.89 -62.89 5.19
N PRO A 447 -3.47 -63.11 4.02
CA PRO A 447 -4.45 -62.20 3.42
C PRO A 447 -5.74 -62.22 4.24
N HIS A 448 -6.18 -61.04 4.70
CA HIS A 448 -7.50 -60.86 5.28
C HIS A 448 -8.56 -61.24 4.25
N ALA A 449 -9.23 -62.38 4.55
CA ALA A 449 -10.43 -62.80 3.85
C ALA A 449 -11.53 -61.76 4.00
N ARG A 450 -12.10 -61.34 2.86
CA ARG A 450 -13.37 -60.64 2.78
C ARG A 450 -14.41 -61.44 3.58
N ARG A 451 -15.07 -60.83 4.54
CA ARG A 451 -16.43 -61.19 4.96
C ARG A 451 -17.37 -60.26 4.23
N ASP A 452 -18.16 -60.87 3.38
CA ASP A 452 -19.45 -60.40 2.92
C ASP A 452 -20.40 -60.44 4.13
N ASP A 453 -21.02 -59.26 4.45
CA ASP A 453 -22.41 -59.08 4.89
C ASP A 453 -22.79 -57.59 4.69
#